data_7f7e5ca585f818254f868522359b6c1a
#
_entry.id   7f7e5ca585f818254f868522359b6c1a
#
_cell.length_a   1.000
_cell.length_b   1.000
_cell.length_c   1.000
_cell.angle_alpha   90.00
_cell.angle_beta   90.00
_cell.angle_gamma   90.00
#
_symmetry.space_group_name_H-M   'P 1'
#
loop_
_entity.id
_entity.type
_entity.pdbx_description
1 polymer ?
#
loop_
_entity_poly.entity_id
_entity_poly.type
_entity_poly.pdbx_seq_one_letter_code
_entity_poly.pdbx_strand_id
1 'polypeptide(L)'
;MRLANVTALALVVFLSACVGPGSASPDSPASVAPAPRSASASARQDAAQAITALQDGDFDEAARTADAVIGRAPDNPYARLVRAIARYRKTMHQLALDGRTVVFGALDDGGFNDRYLRFTLEQAEADLATVDEDLAIAERTPDIALELCLACWQIDWNGNGRMDRFDRFLLHIEQDAEGNPIAEDDPRRAPTFRFDVGDVTWARAFVAFQRAAMDVVLAYDWTEVTKLAEGRRRDRPRRVVVRLRDAGRMTAARALLLQGLDLSDACRRAYVAETDDDREWVPNPRQRSHPLPLPVDEPLYATWEGVVQDVRKLVRGEERLCMAEIAAMIDEDVPPMHGCIDVAGMLDRPRDIVVDLEAMERFERQDDAEGMLSSILGSHYVRGGKPSGLPQRLQRMHHEMERGEESLERKLRYLFWLN
;
A
#
# COMPACT_ATOMS: atom_id res chain seq x y z
N MET A 1 -13.00 -17.85 13.38
CA MET A 1 -13.00 -16.37 13.35
C MET A 1 -11.59 -15.78 13.56
N ARG A 2 -10.67 -16.42 14.31
CA ARG A 2 -9.32 -15.89 14.61
C ARG A 2 -8.30 -15.98 13.45
N LEU A 3 -8.42 -16.94 12.52
CA LEU A 3 -7.52 -17.06 11.36
C LEU A 3 -7.67 -15.91 10.33
N ALA A 4 -8.88 -15.38 10.17
CA ALA A 4 -9.12 -14.23 9.28
C ALA A 4 -8.37 -12.96 9.73
N ASN A 5 -8.13 -12.83 11.06
CA ASN A 5 -7.42 -11.67 11.60
C ASN A 5 -5.90 -11.74 11.38
N VAL A 6 -5.31 -12.94 11.34
CA VAL A 6 -3.86 -13.12 11.10
C VAL A 6 -3.51 -12.86 9.63
N THR A 7 -4.36 -13.28 8.71
CA THR A 7 -4.18 -13.02 7.28
C THR A 7 -4.41 -11.54 6.94
N ALA A 8 -5.38 -10.90 7.59
CA ALA A 8 -5.60 -9.46 7.49
C ALA A 8 -4.44 -8.67 8.09
N LEU A 9 -3.84 -9.14 9.20
CA LEU A 9 -2.69 -8.48 9.83
C LEU A 9 -1.43 -8.54 8.95
N ALA A 10 -1.17 -9.66 8.27
CA ALA A 10 -0.06 -9.77 7.32
C ALA A 10 -0.24 -8.83 6.11
N LEU A 11 -1.48 -8.67 5.61
CA LEU A 11 -1.81 -7.74 4.53
C LEU A 11 -1.73 -6.28 5.00
N VAL A 12 -2.19 -5.98 6.23
CA VAL A 12 -2.14 -4.65 6.84
C VAL A 12 -0.70 -4.23 7.14
N VAL A 13 0.19 -5.12 7.57
CA VAL A 13 1.61 -4.82 7.81
C VAL A 13 2.33 -4.45 6.51
N PHE A 14 1.97 -5.05 5.37
CA PHE A 14 2.50 -4.65 4.06
C PHE A 14 1.92 -3.32 3.55
N LEU A 15 0.71 -2.95 3.97
CA LEU A 15 0.04 -1.72 3.56
C LEU A 15 0.30 -0.55 4.52
N SER A 16 0.72 -0.81 5.77
CA SER A 16 0.87 0.22 6.83
C SER A 16 2.30 0.73 7.01
N ALA A 17 3.23 0.45 6.10
CA ALA A 17 4.65 0.81 6.23
C ALA A 17 4.95 2.32 6.08
N CYS A 18 3.93 3.18 6.07
CA CYS A 18 4.08 4.60 5.79
C CYS A 18 3.69 5.55 6.94
N VAL A 19 3.68 5.15 8.20
CA VAL A 19 3.33 6.08 9.29
C VAL A 19 4.29 5.99 10.46
N GLY A 20 4.96 7.08 10.78
CA GLY A 20 5.38 7.55 11.95
C GLY A 20 6.70 7.96 12.47
N PRO A 21 6.95 8.73 13.55
CA PRO A 21 7.77 9.93 13.72
C PRO A 21 9.15 9.83 14.36
N GLY A 22 9.97 10.85 14.33
CA GLY A 22 10.75 11.46 15.33
C GLY A 22 12.16 11.92 15.13
N SER A 23 12.51 12.92 15.69
CA SER A 23 13.60 13.85 15.87
C SER A 23 14.95 13.52 15.20
N ALA A 24 15.45 14.44 14.37
CA ALA A 24 16.86 14.58 14.04
C ALA A 24 17.23 16.05 13.78
N SER A 25 18.46 16.39 14.14
CA SER A 25 19.09 17.70 13.95
C SER A 25 19.21 18.08 12.46
N PRO A 26 19.23 19.38 12.15
CA PRO A 26 19.24 19.85 10.77
C PRO A 26 20.65 19.90 10.20
N ASP A 27 20.92 19.10 9.18
CA ASP A 27 21.98 19.40 8.22
C ASP A 27 21.36 20.20 7.06
N SER A 28 21.93 21.35 6.80
CA SER A 28 21.45 22.30 5.81
C SER A 28 21.45 21.72 4.40
N PRO A 29 20.32 21.79 3.64
CA PRO A 29 20.33 21.43 2.25
C PRO A 29 21.00 22.51 1.42
N ALA A 30 21.87 22.08 0.50
CA ALA A 30 22.43 22.93 -0.53
C ALA A 30 21.28 23.52 -1.40
N SER A 31 21.26 24.84 -1.52
CA SER A 31 20.34 25.60 -2.34
C SER A 31 20.42 25.15 -3.80
N VAL A 32 19.41 24.44 -4.27
CA VAL A 32 19.17 24.21 -5.69
C VAL A 32 18.48 25.44 -6.24
N ALA A 33 19.12 26.11 -7.21
CA ALA A 33 18.54 27.27 -7.89
C ALA A 33 17.22 26.87 -8.56
N PRO A 34 16.13 27.66 -8.44
CA PRO A 34 14.84 27.33 -9.06
C PRO A 34 14.97 27.32 -10.59
N ALA A 35 14.49 26.24 -11.20
CA ALA A 35 14.34 26.17 -12.66
C ALA A 35 13.41 27.29 -13.17
N PRO A 36 13.61 27.80 -14.38
CA PRO A 36 12.83 28.94 -14.87
C PRO A 36 11.34 28.56 -14.95
N ARG A 37 10.51 29.26 -14.18
CA ARG A 37 9.03 29.10 -14.11
C ARG A 37 8.33 29.05 -15.47
N SER A 38 8.98 29.52 -16.53
CA SER A 38 8.46 29.52 -17.91
C SER A 38 8.36 28.13 -18.55
N ALA A 39 9.27 27.19 -18.23
CA ALA A 39 9.28 25.85 -18.83
C ALA A 39 8.17 24.95 -18.28
N SER A 40 7.92 25.00 -16.97
CA SER A 40 6.85 24.24 -16.34
C SER A 40 5.46 24.75 -16.77
N ALA A 41 5.26 26.07 -16.87
CA ALA A 41 4.01 26.66 -17.35
C ALA A 41 3.70 26.27 -18.80
N SER A 42 4.71 26.25 -19.69
CA SER A 42 4.54 25.78 -21.07
C SER A 42 4.17 24.29 -21.11
N ALA A 43 4.88 23.45 -20.37
CA ALA A 43 4.60 22.01 -20.31
C ALA A 43 3.17 21.74 -19.80
N ARG A 44 2.69 22.51 -18.81
CA ARG A 44 1.31 22.43 -18.31
C ARG A 44 0.30 22.83 -19.37
N GLN A 45 0.57 23.90 -20.12
CA GLN A 45 -0.30 24.35 -21.21
C GLN A 45 -0.42 23.30 -22.31
N ASP A 46 0.69 22.65 -22.68
CA ASP A 46 0.70 21.59 -23.68
C ASP A 46 -0.12 20.36 -23.24
N ALA A 47 -0.19 20.08 -21.94
CA ALA A 47 -0.96 18.99 -21.35
C ALA A 47 -2.39 19.41 -20.90
N ALA A 48 -2.82 20.64 -21.14
CA ALA A 48 -4.06 21.20 -20.57
C ALA A 48 -5.31 20.36 -20.89
N GLN A 49 -5.44 19.84 -22.12
CA GLN A 49 -6.56 18.98 -22.51
C GLN A 49 -6.55 17.66 -21.73
N ALA A 50 -5.38 17.05 -21.56
CA ALA A 50 -5.23 15.82 -20.78
C ALA A 50 -5.56 16.04 -19.30
N ILE A 51 -5.15 17.18 -18.74
CA ILE A 51 -5.47 17.57 -17.35
C ILE A 51 -6.98 17.73 -17.17
N THR A 52 -7.66 18.43 -18.08
CA THR A 52 -9.11 18.62 -18.03
C THR A 52 -9.84 17.27 -18.10
N ALA A 53 -9.48 16.40 -19.04
CA ALA A 53 -10.08 15.06 -19.14
C ALA A 53 -9.89 14.25 -17.84
N LEU A 54 -8.71 14.33 -17.22
CA LEU A 54 -8.46 13.68 -15.92
C LEU A 54 -9.33 14.25 -14.80
N GLN A 55 -9.47 15.58 -14.73
CA GLN A 55 -10.32 16.26 -13.75
C GLN A 55 -11.79 15.87 -13.90
N ASP A 56 -12.25 15.69 -15.14
CA ASP A 56 -13.60 15.24 -15.48
C ASP A 56 -13.81 13.73 -15.24
N GLY A 57 -12.75 12.98 -14.89
CA GLY A 57 -12.81 11.52 -14.66
C GLY A 57 -12.84 10.69 -15.94
N ASP A 58 -12.60 11.28 -17.10
CA ASP A 58 -12.44 10.56 -18.37
C ASP A 58 -11.01 10.06 -18.53
N PHE A 59 -10.71 8.92 -17.86
CA PHE A 59 -9.37 8.35 -17.83
C PHE A 59 -8.88 7.85 -19.20
N ASP A 60 -9.79 7.43 -20.08
CA ASP A 60 -9.42 6.98 -21.43
C ASP A 60 -9.00 8.17 -22.29
N GLU A 61 -9.76 9.25 -22.27
CA GLU A 61 -9.43 10.51 -22.95
C GLU A 61 -8.16 11.13 -22.36
N ALA A 62 -8.03 11.16 -21.04
CA ALA A 62 -6.86 11.67 -20.35
C ALA A 62 -5.58 10.94 -20.78
N ALA A 63 -5.59 9.59 -20.77
CA ALA A 63 -4.46 8.79 -21.19
C ALA A 63 -4.13 9.00 -22.68
N ARG A 64 -5.14 8.97 -23.57
CA ARG A 64 -4.97 9.13 -25.01
C ARG A 64 -4.38 10.51 -25.38
N THR A 65 -4.88 11.54 -24.72
CA THR A 65 -4.43 12.92 -24.96
C THR A 65 -3.01 13.13 -24.40
N ALA A 66 -2.73 12.57 -23.23
CA ALA A 66 -1.37 12.58 -22.65
C ALA A 66 -0.38 11.83 -23.54
N ASP A 67 -0.73 10.67 -24.10
CA ASP A 67 0.11 9.93 -25.05
C ASP A 67 0.43 10.77 -26.29
N ALA A 68 -0.54 11.53 -26.82
CA ALA A 68 -0.30 12.43 -27.96
C ALA A 68 0.67 13.59 -27.61
N VAL A 69 0.66 14.09 -26.37
CA VAL A 69 1.63 15.09 -25.90
C VAL A 69 3.01 14.45 -25.74
N ILE A 70 3.09 13.27 -25.10
CA ILE A 70 4.35 12.52 -24.88
C ILE A 70 5.00 12.15 -26.21
N GLY A 71 4.22 11.83 -27.24
CA GLY A 71 4.72 11.56 -28.59
C GLY A 71 5.48 12.75 -29.20
N ARG A 72 5.16 13.98 -28.81
CA ARG A 72 5.83 15.21 -29.29
C ARG A 72 6.87 15.75 -28.30
N ALA A 73 6.63 15.56 -27.01
CA ALA A 73 7.47 16.01 -25.91
C ALA A 73 7.60 14.88 -24.86
N PRO A 74 8.52 13.93 -25.07
CA PRO A 74 8.64 12.72 -24.23
C PRO A 74 8.83 12.99 -22.74
N ASP A 75 9.44 14.10 -22.38
CA ASP A 75 9.74 14.49 -21.00
C ASP A 75 8.75 15.53 -20.44
N ASN A 76 7.57 15.71 -21.07
CA ASN A 76 6.56 16.62 -20.52
C ASN A 76 6.03 16.07 -19.18
N PRO A 77 6.34 16.71 -18.04
CA PRO A 77 6.05 16.15 -16.70
C PRO A 77 4.55 16.06 -16.42
N TYR A 78 3.75 17.01 -16.92
CA TYR A 78 2.30 17.00 -16.69
C TYR A 78 1.62 15.90 -17.50
N ALA A 79 2.00 15.70 -18.76
CA ALA A 79 1.46 14.63 -19.58
C ALA A 79 1.84 13.26 -19.00
N ARG A 80 3.07 13.10 -18.49
CA ARG A 80 3.51 11.90 -17.78
C ARG A 80 2.69 11.68 -16.51
N LEU A 81 2.50 12.70 -15.67
CA LEU A 81 1.71 12.60 -14.45
C LEU A 81 0.24 12.22 -14.74
N VAL A 82 -0.40 12.88 -15.70
CA VAL A 82 -1.77 12.56 -16.10
C VAL A 82 -1.89 11.13 -16.60
N ARG A 83 -0.97 10.67 -17.47
CA ARG A 83 -0.97 9.29 -17.95
C ARG A 83 -0.78 8.28 -16.83
N ALA A 84 0.14 8.55 -15.90
CA ALA A 84 0.37 7.70 -14.74
C ALA A 84 -0.90 7.55 -13.90
N ILE A 85 -1.56 8.65 -13.55
CA ILE A 85 -2.79 8.64 -12.74
C ILE A 85 -3.91 7.90 -13.48
N ALA A 86 -4.13 8.19 -14.77
CA ALA A 86 -5.18 7.54 -15.55
C ALA A 86 -4.95 6.02 -15.67
N ARG A 87 -3.72 5.59 -15.95
CA ARG A 87 -3.35 4.16 -16.02
C ARG A 87 -3.48 3.49 -14.66
N TYR A 88 -2.95 4.10 -13.61
CA TYR A 88 -3.08 3.58 -12.25
C TYR A 88 -4.54 3.32 -11.89
N ARG A 89 -5.42 4.29 -12.14
CA ARG A 89 -6.86 4.17 -11.87
C ARG A 89 -7.50 3.02 -12.65
N LYS A 90 -7.20 2.91 -13.94
CA LYS A 90 -7.71 1.80 -14.78
C LYS A 90 -7.22 0.45 -14.28
N THR A 91 -5.94 0.33 -13.97
CA THR A 91 -5.35 -0.91 -13.45
C THR A 91 -5.98 -1.32 -12.12
N MET A 92 -6.14 -0.38 -11.17
CA MET A 92 -6.77 -0.68 -9.88
C MET A 92 -8.25 -1.03 -10.02
N HIS A 93 -8.99 -0.34 -10.88
CA HIS A 93 -10.40 -0.67 -11.15
C HIS A 93 -10.53 -2.07 -11.77
N GLN A 94 -9.71 -2.41 -12.75
CA GLN A 94 -9.69 -3.74 -13.35
C GLN A 94 -9.35 -4.82 -12.30
N LEU A 95 -8.33 -4.58 -11.45
CA LEU A 95 -7.99 -5.49 -10.35
C LEU A 95 -9.14 -5.69 -9.36
N ALA A 96 -9.91 -4.64 -9.07
CA ALA A 96 -11.08 -4.75 -8.19
C ALA A 96 -12.17 -5.64 -8.81
N LEU A 97 -12.47 -5.43 -10.09
CA LEU A 97 -13.44 -6.23 -10.84
C LEU A 97 -13.00 -7.70 -10.98
N ASP A 98 -11.75 -7.93 -11.34
CA ASP A 98 -11.17 -9.27 -11.50
C ASP A 98 -11.06 -10.00 -10.16
N GLY A 99 -10.62 -9.30 -9.11
CA GLY A 99 -10.56 -9.83 -7.74
C GLY A 99 -11.92 -10.28 -7.25
N ARG A 100 -12.96 -9.50 -7.53
CA ARG A 100 -14.35 -9.91 -7.28
C ARG A 100 -14.70 -11.19 -8.02
N THR A 101 -14.41 -11.27 -9.31
CA THR A 101 -14.67 -12.45 -10.13
C THR A 101 -13.96 -13.70 -9.59
N VAL A 102 -12.70 -13.55 -9.17
CA VAL A 102 -11.90 -14.62 -8.58
C VAL A 102 -12.50 -15.09 -7.25
N VAL A 103 -12.84 -14.14 -6.35
CA VAL A 103 -13.33 -14.45 -5.00
C VAL A 103 -14.75 -15.02 -5.05
N PHE A 104 -15.68 -14.37 -5.76
CA PHE A 104 -17.06 -14.83 -5.81
C PHE A 104 -17.23 -16.04 -6.74
N GLY A 105 -16.48 -16.13 -7.84
CA GLY A 105 -16.46 -17.34 -8.68
C GLY A 105 -16.00 -18.59 -7.93
N ALA A 106 -15.07 -18.44 -6.98
CA ALA A 106 -14.66 -19.51 -6.09
C ALA A 106 -15.76 -19.91 -5.08
N LEU A 107 -16.64 -18.99 -4.68
CA LEU A 107 -17.75 -19.23 -3.75
C LEU A 107 -18.98 -19.86 -4.44
N ASP A 108 -19.16 -19.62 -5.75
CA ASP A 108 -20.32 -20.05 -6.55
C ASP A 108 -20.09 -21.40 -7.27
N ASP A 109 -19.36 -22.34 -6.69
CA ASP A 109 -19.03 -23.67 -7.26
C ASP A 109 -18.22 -23.64 -8.59
N GLY A 110 -17.74 -22.47 -9.02
CA GLY A 110 -16.97 -22.30 -10.27
C GLY A 110 -15.49 -22.67 -10.16
N GLY A 111 -15.00 -22.89 -8.95
CA GLY A 111 -13.60 -23.12 -8.66
C GLY A 111 -12.71 -21.86 -8.81
N PHE A 112 -11.58 -21.85 -8.14
CA PHE A 112 -10.63 -20.75 -8.21
C PHE A 112 -9.76 -20.86 -9.48
N ASN A 113 -9.76 -19.81 -10.32
CA ASN A 113 -8.98 -19.81 -11.55
C ASN A 113 -7.58 -19.17 -11.34
N ASP A 114 -6.61 -19.99 -10.94
CA ASP A 114 -5.21 -19.58 -10.71
C ASP A 114 -4.58 -18.94 -11.97
N ARG A 115 -4.88 -19.44 -13.16
CA ARG A 115 -4.33 -18.89 -14.42
C ARG A 115 -4.86 -17.49 -14.69
N TYR A 116 -6.14 -17.26 -14.42
CA TYR A 116 -6.76 -15.96 -14.61
C TYR A 116 -6.20 -14.94 -13.60
N LEU A 117 -6.14 -15.32 -12.32
CA LEU A 117 -5.52 -14.47 -11.28
C LEU A 117 -4.08 -14.12 -11.66
N ARG A 118 -3.30 -15.08 -12.06
CA ARG A 118 -1.91 -14.86 -12.47
C ARG A 118 -1.83 -13.89 -13.66
N PHE A 119 -2.60 -14.12 -14.72
CA PHE A 119 -2.63 -13.24 -15.88
C PHE A 119 -2.99 -11.81 -15.48
N THR A 120 -4.01 -11.62 -14.65
CA THR A 120 -4.45 -10.31 -14.17
C THR A 120 -3.34 -9.61 -13.36
N LEU A 121 -2.67 -10.33 -12.46
CA LEU A 121 -1.58 -9.76 -11.66
C LEU A 121 -0.34 -9.45 -12.51
N GLU A 122 0.00 -10.27 -13.51
CA GLU A 122 1.10 -10.01 -14.44
C GLU A 122 0.85 -8.75 -15.28
N GLN A 123 -0.38 -8.55 -15.77
CA GLN A 123 -0.76 -7.33 -16.48
C GLN A 123 -0.71 -6.10 -15.56
N ALA A 124 -1.26 -6.21 -14.36
CA ALA A 124 -1.26 -5.11 -13.40
C ALA A 124 0.17 -4.72 -12.97
N GLU A 125 1.06 -5.69 -12.75
CA GLU A 125 2.47 -5.42 -12.44
C GLU A 125 3.16 -4.67 -13.57
N ALA A 126 2.96 -5.08 -14.84
CA ALA A 126 3.51 -4.42 -16.02
C ALA A 126 2.96 -2.99 -16.20
N ASP A 127 1.66 -2.80 -15.98
CA ASP A 127 1.05 -1.47 -16.02
C ASP A 127 1.61 -0.57 -14.92
N LEU A 128 1.75 -1.07 -13.70
CA LEU A 128 2.33 -0.33 -12.58
C LEU A 128 3.83 -0.02 -12.79
N ALA A 129 4.58 -0.88 -13.50
CA ALA A 129 5.94 -0.54 -13.90
C ALA A 129 5.97 0.70 -14.80
N THR A 130 5.06 0.76 -15.78
CA THR A 130 4.92 1.94 -16.66
C THR A 130 4.47 3.18 -15.90
N VAL A 131 3.59 3.01 -14.89
CA VAL A 131 3.16 4.11 -14.00
C VAL A 131 4.35 4.67 -13.23
N ASP A 132 5.22 3.83 -12.63
CA ASP A 132 6.42 4.31 -11.91
C ASP A 132 7.40 5.05 -12.84
N GLU A 133 7.58 4.57 -14.09
CA GLU A 133 8.42 5.26 -15.08
C GLU A 133 7.89 6.67 -15.39
N ASP A 134 6.59 6.83 -15.57
CA ASP A 134 5.96 8.13 -15.83
C ASP A 134 6.07 9.07 -14.62
N LEU A 135 5.80 8.56 -13.42
CA LEU A 135 5.95 9.31 -12.19
C LEU A 135 7.40 9.73 -11.93
N ALA A 136 8.38 8.87 -12.26
CA ALA A 136 9.80 9.19 -12.13
C ALA A 136 10.25 10.33 -13.04
N ILE A 137 9.59 10.53 -14.19
CA ILE A 137 9.85 11.69 -15.06
C ILE A 137 9.18 12.94 -14.47
N ALA A 138 7.93 12.82 -14.02
CA ALA A 138 7.19 13.93 -13.41
C ALA A 138 7.88 14.48 -12.15
N GLU A 139 8.40 13.61 -11.29
CA GLU A 139 9.11 13.95 -10.04
C GLU A 139 10.35 14.85 -10.24
N ARG A 140 10.94 14.84 -11.45
CA ARG A 140 12.10 15.70 -11.75
C ARG A 140 11.77 17.19 -11.87
N THR A 141 10.48 17.53 -11.77
CA THR A 141 9.97 18.90 -11.88
C THR A 141 9.56 19.39 -10.50
N PRO A 142 10.40 20.17 -9.79
CA PRO A 142 10.17 20.53 -8.39
C PRO A 142 8.92 21.39 -8.15
N ASP A 143 8.45 22.11 -9.16
CA ASP A 143 7.27 22.98 -9.11
C ASP A 143 6.03 22.34 -9.79
N ILE A 144 6.07 21.00 -10.00
CA ILE A 144 4.90 20.29 -10.50
C ILE A 144 3.77 20.38 -9.47
N ALA A 145 2.57 20.74 -9.95
CA ALA A 145 1.39 20.75 -9.11
C ALA A 145 0.13 20.51 -9.96
N LEU A 146 -0.77 19.66 -9.43
CA LEU A 146 -2.01 19.29 -10.08
C LEU A 146 -3.17 19.29 -9.06
N GLU A 147 -4.23 20.04 -9.35
CA GLU A 147 -5.42 20.07 -8.52
C GLU A 147 -6.42 19.01 -8.98
N LEU A 148 -6.81 18.12 -8.08
CA LEU A 148 -7.74 17.03 -8.35
C LEU A 148 -8.77 16.90 -7.23
N CYS A 149 -10.04 16.70 -7.63
CA CYS A 149 -11.10 16.24 -6.75
C CYS A 149 -11.29 14.74 -6.96
N LEU A 150 -10.64 13.91 -6.14
CA LEU A 150 -10.71 12.45 -6.30
C LEU A 150 -12.12 11.89 -6.09
N ALA A 151 -12.88 12.50 -5.19
CA ALA A 151 -14.27 12.13 -4.92
C ALA A 151 -15.25 12.56 -6.03
N CYS A 152 -14.82 13.47 -6.92
CA CYS A 152 -15.61 13.88 -8.09
C CYS A 152 -15.59 12.79 -9.19
N TRP A 153 -14.63 11.88 -9.14
CA TRP A 153 -14.57 10.76 -10.06
C TRP A 153 -15.61 9.72 -9.68
N GLN A 154 -16.53 9.45 -10.59
CA GLN A 154 -17.59 8.45 -10.38
C GLN A 154 -17.08 7.08 -10.84
N ILE A 155 -16.47 6.31 -9.93
CA ILE A 155 -15.91 5.00 -10.22
C ILE A 155 -16.79 3.93 -9.56
N ASP A 156 -17.43 3.09 -10.37
CA ASP A 156 -18.16 1.91 -9.91
C ASP A 156 -17.16 0.78 -9.59
N TRP A 157 -16.59 0.81 -8.37
CA TRP A 157 -15.57 -0.14 -7.93
C TRP A 157 -16.05 -1.60 -7.88
N ASN A 158 -17.34 -1.78 -7.64
CA ASN A 158 -17.91 -3.12 -7.52
C ASN A 158 -18.58 -3.61 -8.81
N GLY A 159 -18.62 -2.79 -9.87
CA GLY A 159 -19.15 -3.16 -11.19
C GLY A 159 -20.64 -3.47 -11.20
N ASN A 160 -21.42 -2.87 -10.29
CA ASN A 160 -22.87 -3.10 -10.21
C ASN A 160 -23.72 -2.13 -11.04
N GLY A 161 -23.09 -1.17 -11.71
CA GLY A 161 -23.73 -0.14 -12.55
C GLY A 161 -24.36 1.00 -11.76
N ARG A 162 -24.05 1.15 -10.48
CA ARG A 162 -24.62 2.18 -9.59
C ARG A 162 -23.54 2.73 -8.69
N MET A 163 -23.61 4.04 -8.39
CA MET A 163 -22.76 4.68 -7.38
C MET A 163 -23.38 4.46 -5.99
N ASP A 164 -22.87 3.48 -5.26
CA ASP A 164 -23.34 3.14 -3.92
C ASP A 164 -22.34 3.56 -2.80
N ARG A 165 -22.64 3.16 -1.54
CA ARG A 165 -21.79 3.49 -0.40
C ARG A 165 -20.39 2.86 -0.51
N PHE A 166 -20.25 1.71 -1.14
CA PHE A 166 -18.97 1.05 -1.33
C PHE A 166 -18.06 1.85 -2.26
N ASP A 167 -18.62 2.39 -3.36
CA ASP A 167 -17.88 3.19 -4.33
C ASP A 167 -17.41 4.51 -3.75
N ARG A 168 -18.19 5.09 -2.83
CA ARG A 168 -17.86 6.35 -2.15
C ARG A 168 -16.92 6.18 -0.98
N PHE A 169 -16.82 4.98 -0.41
CA PHE A 169 -16.10 4.72 0.84
C PHE A 169 -14.66 5.20 0.81
N LEU A 170 -13.94 5.02 -0.30
CA LEU A 170 -12.51 5.33 -0.40
C LEU A 170 -12.21 6.81 -0.64
N LEU A 171 -13.12 7.61 -1.21
CA LEU A 171 -12.77 8.92 -1.75
C LEU A 171 -13.61 10.08 -1.19
N HIS A 172 -14.66 9.80 -0.40
CA HIS A 172 -15.49 10.84 0.20
C HIS A 172 -15.19 11.03 1.69
N ILE A 173 -15.17 12.29 2.14
CA ILE A 173 -15.10 12.63 3.56
C ILE A 173 -16.52 12.67 4.11
N GLU A 174 -16.85 11.74 5.00
CA GLU A 174 -18.21 11.62 5.56
C GLU A 174 -18.37 12.27 6.92
N GLN A 175 -17.26 12.61 7.59
CA GLN A 175 -17.25 13.21 8.93
C GLN A 175 -16.21 14.33 9.00
N ASP A 176 -16.48 15.35 9.81
CA ASP A 176 -15.51 16.41 10.12
C ASP A 176 -14.47 15.94 11.15
N ALA A 177 -13.54 16.83 11.52
CA ALA A 177 -12.47 16.54 12.48
C ALA A 177 -13.03 16.17 13.88
N GLU A 178 -14.20 16.65 14.25
CA GLU A 178 -14.87 16.36 15.50
C GLU A 178 -15.73 15.08 15.43
N GLY A 179 -15.80 14.42 14.25
CA GLY A 179 -16.56 13.20 14.05
C GLY A 179 -18.04 13.40 13.71
N ASN A 180 -18.49 14.63 13.49
CA ASN A 180 -19.87 14.90 13.12
C ASN A 180 -20.11 14.53 11.65
N PRO A 181 -21.26 13.93 11.30
CA PRO A 181 -21.60 13.62 9.93
C PRO A 181 -21.67 14.90 9.07
N ILE A 182 -21.02 14.87 7.89
CA ILE A 182 -21.14 15.91 6.89
C ILE A 182 -22.33 15.59 5.98
N ALA A 183 -23.19 16.59 5.70
CA ALA A 183 -24.37 16.42 4.85
C ALA A 183 -23.99 15.90 3.44
N GLU A 184 -24.89 15.15 2.80
CA GLU A 184 -24.58 14.51 1.50
C GLU A 184 -24.28 15.48 0.38
N ASP A 185 -24.86 16.68 0.42
CA ASP A 185 -24.69 17.77 -0.54
C ASP A 185 -23.61 18.78 -0.15
N ASP A 186 -22.93 18.57 0.99
CA ASP A 186 -21.88 19.46 1.46
C ASP A 186 -20.58 19.27 0.63
N PRO A 187 -20.05 20.35 0.03
CA PRO A 187 -18.82 20.27 -0.80
C PRO A 187 -17.59 19.77 -0.04
N ARG A 188 -17.57 19.84 1.29
CA ARG A 188 -16.48 19.26 2.10
C ARG A 188 -16.35 17.75 1.97
N ARG A 189 -17.39 17.05 1.46
CA ARG A 189 -17.30 15.60 1.18
C ARG A 189 -16.45 15.26 -0.04
N ALA A 190 -16.28 16.20 -0.95
CA ALA A 190 -15.53 16.02 -2.19
C ALA A 190 -14.50 17.16 -2.36
N PRO A 191 -13.49 17.22 -1.48
CA PRO A 191 -12.52 18.30 -1.52
C PRO A 191 -11.61 18.17 -2.74
N THR A 192 -11.13 19.31 -3.21
CA THR A 192 -10.03 19.39 -4.17
C THR A 192 -8.72 19.45 -3.41
N PHE A 193 -7.79 18.54 -3.76
CA PHE A 193 -6.44 18.52 -3.24
C PHE A 193 -5.47 19.10 -4.27
N ARG A 194 -4.40 19.70 -3.80
CA ARG A 194 -3.26 20.10 -4.60
C ARG A 194 -2.16 19.05 -4.43
N PHE A 195 -1.95 18.25 -5.46
CA PHE A 195 -0.89 17.26 -5.50
C PHE A 195 0.38 17.89 -6.05
N ASP A 196 1.47 17.76 -5.34
CA ASP A 196 2.78 18.30 -5.72
C ASP A 196 3.86 17.21 -5.86
N VAL A 197 5.13 17.61 -5.85
CA VAL A 197 6.26 16.67 -6.00
C VAL A 197 6.37 15.70 -4.83
N GLY A 198 6.00 16.09 -3.61
CA GLY A 198 5.95 15.21 -2.44
C GLY A 198 4.96 14.06 -2.67
N ASP A 199 3.76 14.38 -3.18
CA ASP A 199 2.73 13.41 -3.51
C ASP A 199 3.11 12.50 -4.69
N VAL A 200 3.83 13.01 -5.67
CA VAL A 200 4.38 12.19 -6.77
C VAL A 200 5.38 11.17 -6.22
N THR A 201 6.27 11.58 -5.28
CA THR A 201 7.22 10.69 -4.62
C THR A 201 6.50 9.66 -3.76
N TRP A 202 5.43 10.07 -3.04
CA TRP A 202 4.55 9.18 -2.29
C TRP A 202 3.89 8.13 -3.21
N ALA A 203 3.32 8.56 -4.34
CA ALA A 203 2.68 7.66 -5.30
C ALA A 203 3.67 6.61 -5.84
N ARG A 204 4.93 7.00 -6.09
CA ARG A 204 6.00 6.08 -6.50
C ARG A 204 6.31 5.04 -5.42
N ALA A 205 6.41 5.47 -4.15
CA ALA A 205 6.61 4.55 -3.03
C ALA A 205 5.50 3.51 -2.96
N PHE A 206 4.24 3.97 -3.08
CA PHE A 206 3.06 3.10 -3.03
C PHE A 206 3.01 2.10 -4.21
N VAL A 207 3.30 2.55 -5.41
CA VAL A 207 3.42 1.68 -6.60
C VAL A 207 4.53 0.63 -6.42
N ALA A 208 5.68 0.99 -5.85
CA ALA A 208 6.76 0.05 -5.59
C ALA A 208 6.33 -1.05 -4.60
N PHE A 209 5.61 -0.70 -3.52
CA PHE A 209 5.07 -1.67 -2.57
C PHE A 209 4.02 -2.59 -3.20
N GLN A 210 3.12 -2.05 -4.02
CA GLN A 210 2.12 -2.86 -4.73
C GLN A 210 2.75 -3.85 -5.69
N ARG A 211 3.74 -3.42 -6.48
CA ARG A 211 4.51 -4.28 -7.38
C ARG A 211 5.26 -5.37 -6.60
N ALA A 212 5.90 -5.02 -5.48
CA ALA A 212 6.56 -5.99 -4.62
C ALA A 212 5.60 -7.06 -4.11
N ALA A 213 4.39 -6.67 -3.66
CA ALA A 213 3.36 -7.60 -3.22
C ALA A 213 2.90 -8.53 -4.36
N MET A 214 2.69 -8.00 -5.55
CA MET A 214 2.34 -8.80 -6.74
C MET A 214 3.44 -9.79 -7.08
N ASP A 215 4.71 -9.39 -7.06
CA ASP A 215 5.84 -10.27 -7.32
C ASP A 215 5.95 -11.41 -6.30
N VAL A 216 5.70 -11.14 -5.01
CA VAL A 216 5.63 -12.20 -3.99
C VAL A 216 4.52 -13.21 -4.30
N VAL A 217 3.33 -12.73 -4.69
CA VAL A 217 2.23 -13.64 -5.07
C VAL A 217 2.56 -14.42 -6.33
N LEU A 218 3.10 -13.77 -7.36
CA LEU A 218 3.45 -14.37 -8.64
C LEU A 218 4.66 -15.32 -8.58
N ALA A 219 5.50 -15.20 -7.55
CA ALA A 219 6.63 -16.10 -7.33
C ALA A 219 6.20 -17.54 -7.07
N TYR A 220 4.96 -17.77 -6.62
CA TYR A 220 4.47 -19.07 -6.18
C TYR A 220 3.31 -19.61 -7.03
N ASP A 221 3.16 -20.93 -7.01
CA ASP A 221 2.02 -21.67 -7.58
C ASP A 221 0.99 -21.97 -6.49
N TRP A 222 -0.17 -21.33 -6.58
CA TRP A 222 -1.25 -21.42 -5.59
C TRP A 222 -2.27 -22.52 -5.89
N THR A 223 -2.09 -23.32 -6.95
CA THR A 223 -3.06 -24.34 -7.41
C THR A 223 -3.47 -25.32 -6.31
N GLU A 224 -2.54 -25.74 -5.43
CA GLU A 224 -2.88 -26.66 -4.34
C GLU A 224 -3.69 -25.98 -3.22
N VAL A 225 -3.46 -24.69 -2.98
CA VAL A 225 -4.25 -23.89 -2.02
C VAL A 225 -5.67 -23.73 -2.50
N THR A 226 -5.86 -23.50 -3.79
CA THR A 226 -7.18 -23.31 -4.39
C THR A 226 -8.01 -24.59 -4.37
N LYS A 227 -7.41 -25.74 -4.63
CA LYS A 227 -8.05 -27.06 -4.48
C LYS A 227 -8.53 -27.32 -3.05
N LEU A 228 -7.85 -26.77 -2.04
CA LEU A 228 -8.30 -26.84 -0.65
C LEU A 228 -9.62 -26.10 -0.42
N ALA A 229 -9.80 -24.94 -1.05
CA ALA A 229 -11.03 -24.18 -0.94
C ALA A 229 -12.21 -24.90 -1.60
N GLU A 230 -11.96 -25.69 -2.66
CA GLU A 230 -12.96 -26.45 -3.42
C GLU A 230 -13.32 -27.80 -2.76
N GLY A 231 -12.39 -28.37 -1.97
CA GLY A 231 -12.50 -29.73 -1.41
C GLY A 231 -13.50 -29.85 -0.26
N ARG A 232 -14.27 -30.94 -0.24
CA ARG A 232 -15.09 -31.31 0.91
C ARG A 232 -14.21 -31.61 2.12
N ARG A 233 -14.66 -31.26 3.33
CA ARG A 233 -13.92 -31.41 4.59
C ARG A 233 -13.30 -32.81 4.81
N ARG A 234 -13.86 -33.86 4.21
CA ARG A 234 -13.40 -35.25 4.35
C ARG A 234 -12.16 -35.61 3.51
N ASP A 235 -11.86 -34.83 2.46
CA ASP A 235 -10.78 -35.13 1.51
C ASP A 235 -9.60 -34.14 1.65
N ARG A 236 -9.50 -33.44 2.78
CA ARG A 236 -8.41 -32.47 2.99
C ARG A 236 -7.05 -33.19 3.08
N PRO A 237 -6.08 -32.79 2.27
CA PRO A 237 -4.73 -33.33 2.38
C PRO A 237 -4.12 -32.90 3.74
N ARG A 238 -3.24 -33.72 4.30
CA ARG A 238 -2.52 -33.39 5.53
C ARG A 238 -1.53 -32.25 5.33
N ARG A 239 -1.01 -32.13 4.12
CA ARG A 239 -0.03 -31.09 3.74
C ARG A 239 -0.39 -30.49 2.40
N VAL A 240 -0.17 -29.18 2.29
CA VAL A 240 -0.29 -28.41 1.06
C VAL A 240 1.07 -27.81 0.73
N VAL A 241 1.51 -27.98 -0.50
CA VAL A 241 2.79 -27.44 -0.98
C VAL A 241 2.53 -26.30 -1.95
N VAL A 242 2.85 -25.07 -1.54
CA VAL A 242 2.87 -23.91 -2.42
C VAL A 242 4.27 -23.86 -3.04
N ARG A 243 4.36 -24.28 -4.31
CA ARG A 243 5.66 -24.45 -4.98
C ARG A 243 6.21 -23.09 -5.43
N LEU A 244 7.48 -22.90 -5.17
CA LEU A 244 8.22 -21.78 -5.77
C LEU A 244 8.32 -22.00 -7.28
N ARG A 245 7.79 -21.06 -8.03
CA ARG A 245 7.79 -21.08 -9.50
C ARG A 245 8.86 -20.17 -10.09
N ASP A 246 9.08 -19.00 -9.50
CA ASP A 246 10.02 -18.00 -9.96
C ASP A 246 10.73 -17.31 -8.80
N ALA A 247 11.95 -17.75 -8.50
CA ALA A 247 12.79 -17.12 -7.49
C ALA A 247 13.21 -15.68 -7.85
N GLY A 248 13.27 -15.35 -9.13
CA GLY A 248 13.65 -14.03 -9.61
C GLY A 248 12.66 -12.96 -9.18
N ARG A 249 11.36 -13.28 -9.11
CA ARG A 249 10.33 -12.38 -8.59
C ARG A 249 10.51 -12.03 -7.11
N MET A 250 10.96 -12.96 -6.29
CA MET A 250 11.26 -12.67 -4.87
C MET A 250 12.44 -11.69 -4.74
N THR A 251 13.45 -11.83 -5.59
CA THR A 251 14.58 -10.88 -5.65
C THR A 251 14.10 -9.50 -6.14
N ALA A 252 13.23 -9.45 -7.15
CA ALA A 252 12.63 -8.22 -7.62
C ALA A 252 11.75 -7.56 -6.54
N ALA A 253 10.92 -8.34 -5.84
CA ALA A 253 10.12 -7.86 -4.72
C ALA A 253 10.97 -7.22 -3.62
N ARG A 254 12.14 -7.84 -3.28
CA ARG A 254 13.07 -7.24 -2.32
C ARG A 254 13.61 -5.89 -2.78
N ALA A 255 14.00 -5.78 -4.03
CA ALA A 255 14.49 -4.52 -4.59
C ALA A 255 13.40 -3.44 -4.57
N LEU A 256 12.18 -3.77 -4.96
CA LEU A 256 11.02 -2.87 -4.94
C LEU A 256 10.64 -2.45 -3.51
N LEU A 257 10.69 -3.36 -2.52
CA LEU A 257 10.48 -3.01 -1.11
C LEU A 257 11.51 -1.99 -0.62
N LEU A 258 12.79 -2.19 -0.91
CA LEU A 258 13.84 -1.23 -0.53
C LEU A 258 13.67 0.12 -1.25
N GLN A 259 13.34 0.11 -2.55
CA GLN A 259 13.01 1.32 -3.31
C GLN A 259 11.82 2.06 -2.70
N GLY A 260 10.72 1.35 -2.40
CA GLY A 260 9.53 1.93 -1.77
C GLY A 260 9.84 2.56 -0.42
N LEU A 261 10.66 1.90 0.42
CA LEU A 261 11.08 2.44 1.71
C LEU A 261 11.96 3.69 1.56
N ASP A 262 12.83 3.75 0.55
CA ASP A 262 13.66 4.92 0.29
C ASP A 262 12.82 6.10 -0.23
N LEU A 263 11.87 5.84 -1.11
CA LEU A 263 10.89 6.83 -1.60
C LEU A 263 9.95 7.31 -0.48
N SER A 264 9.46 6.40 0.37
CA SER A 264 8.62 6.75 1.53
C SER A 264 9.33 7.69 2.49
N ASP A 265 10.62 7.47 2.78
CA ASP A 265 11.40 8.39 3.59
C ASP A 265 11.68 9.72 2.87
N ALA A 266 11.87 9.70 1.55
CA ALA A 266 12.05 10.90 0.75
C ALA A 266 10.79 11.78 0.73
N CYS A 267 9.60 11.19 0.50
CA CYS A 267 8.34 11.95 0.53
C CYS A 267 8.04 12.52 1.93
N ARG A 268 8.28 11.74 3.00
CA ARG A 268 8.15 12.23 4.37
C ARG A 268 9.00 13.49 4.61
N ARG A 269 10.25 13.48 4.15
CA ARG A 269 11.13 14.66 4.26
C ARG A 269 10.65 15.83 3.41
N ALA A 270 10.10 15.57 2.22
CA ALA A 270 9.51 16.59 1.36
C ALA A 270 8.35 17.29 2.08
N TYR A 271 7.37 16.53 2.60
CA TYR A 271 6.25 17.08 3.35
C TYR A 271 6.68 17.89 4.58
N VAL A 272 7.66 17.41 5.36
CA VAL A 272 8.19 18.19 6.51
C VAL A 272 8.87 19.49 6.05
N ALA A 273 9.46 19.52 4.87
CA ALA A 273 10.15 20.71 4.35
C ALA A 273 9.18 21.75 3.73
N GLU A 274 7.95 21.37 3.41
CA GLU A 274 6.95 22.29 2.85
C GLU A 274 6.64 23.45 3.79
N THR A 275 6.46 24.64 3.22
CA THR A 275 6.19 25.88 3.95
C THR A 275 4.89 26.55 3.58
N ASP A 276 4.26 26.12 2.50
CA ASP A 276 2.90 26.52 2.11
C ASP A 276 1.85 25.72 2.91
N ASP A 277 0.59 26.07 2.77
CA ASP A 277 -0.56 25.44 3.43
C ASP A 277 -1.74 25.50 2.43
N ASP A 278 -1.64 24.73 1.35
CA ASP A 278 -2.45 24.92 0.15
C ASP A 278 -3.25 23.66 -0.26
N ARG A 279 -4.19 23.24 0.59
CA ARG A 279 -5.09 22.09 0.33
C ARG A 279 -4.36 20.77 0.20
N GLU A 280 -3.49 20.50 1.15
CA GLU A 280 -2.59 19.36 1.16
C GLU A 280 -3.34 18.02 1.17
N TRP A 281 -2.80 17.06 0.42
CA TRP A 281 -3.21 15.65 0.49
C TRP A 281 -2.68 14.99 1.75
N VAL A 282 -1.38 15.09 1.99
CA VAL A 282 -0.72 14.62 3.21
C VAL A 282 -0.10 15.83 3.92
N PRO A 283 -0.84 16.49 4.83
CA PRO A 283 -0.34 17.67 5.50
C PRO A 283 0.81 17.35 6.46
N ASN A 284 1.75 18.27 6.63
CA ASN A 284 2.71 18.19 7.73
C ASN A 284 2.13 18.78 9.03
N PRO A 285 2.77 18.56 10.19
CA PRO A 285 2.24 19.00 11.49
C PRO A 285 2.01 20.51 11.66
N ARG A 286 2.51 21.34 10.75
CA ARG A 286 2.37 22.81 10.77
C ARG A 286 1.23 23.31 9.91
N GLN A 287 0.82 22.54 8.91
CA GLN A 287 -0.25 22.89 7.98
C GLN A 287 -1.62 22.70 8.63
N ARG A 288 -2.56 23.54 8.27
CA ARG A 288 -3.94 23.57 8.82
C ARG A 288 -5.02 23.55 7.73
N SER A 289 -4.65 23.87 6.50
CA SER A 289 -5.54 23.93 5.34
C SER A 289 -5.69 22.58 4.65
N HIS A 290 -6.11 21.55 5.42
CA HIS A 290 -6.35 20.22 4.89
C HIS A 290 -7.73 19.69 5.30
N PRO A 291 -8.42 18.96 4.41
CA PRO A 291 -9.75 18.44 4.68
C PRO A 291 -9.74 17.13 5.48
N LEU A 292 -8.58 16.49 5.69
CA LEU A 292 -8.49 15.22 6.38
C LEU A 292 -8.91 15.34 7.84
N PRO A 293 -9.86 14.53 8.32
CA PRO A 293 -10.32 14.55 9.70
C PRO A 293 -9.41 13.69 10.62
N LEU A 294 -8.11 13.78 10.45
CA LEU A 294 -7.12 13.09 11.28
C LEU A 294 -6.15 14.10 11.87
N PRO A 295 -5.77 13.94 13.15
CA PRO A 295 -4.66 14.71 13.69
C PRO A 295 -3.37 14.26 12.98
N VAL A 296 -2.76 15.18 12.25
CA VAL A 296 -1.43 14.99 11.68
C VAL A 296 -0.46 15.78 12.53
N ASP A 297 0.31 15.09 13.35
CA ASP A 297 1.18 15.68 14.36
C ASP A 297 2.62 15.14 14.28
N GLU A 298 3.53 15.77 15.04
CA GLU A 298 4.93 15.32 15.13
C GLU A 298 5.04 13.85 15.57
N PRO A 299 4.29 13.38 16.59
CA PRO A 299 4.22 11.98 16.89
C PRO A 299 3.90 11.10 15.65
N LEU A 300 2.95 11.34 14.83
CA LEU A 300 2.62 10.58 13.63
C LEU A 300 3.82 10.49 12.67
N TYR A 301 4.45 11.58 12.34
CA TYR A 301 5.63 11.63 11.49
C TYR A 301 6.84 10.88 12.08
N ALA A 302 7.04 10.87 13.45
CA ALA A 302 8.09 10.10 14.13
C ALA A 302 7.80 8.58 14.14
N THR A 303 6.55 8.02 14.16
CA THR A 303 6.26 6.59 13.94
C THR A 303 6.55 6.23 12.47
N TRP A 304 6.23 7.05 11.46
CA TRP A 304 6.53 6.82 10.04
C TRP A 304 8.04 6.52 9.80
N GLU A 305 8.91 7.43 10.22
CA GLU A 305 10.35 7.19 10.10
C GLU A 305 10.78 5.87 10.73
N GLY A 306 10.34 5.64 11.97
CA GLY A 306 10.71 4.45 12.69
C GLY A 306 10.19 3.16 12.04
N VAL A 307 8.93 3.12 11.54
CA VAL A 307 8.40 1.98 10.79
C VAL A 307 9.23 1.74 9.54
N VAL A 308 9.53 2.78 8.75
CA VAL A 308 10.38 2.66 7.56
C VAL A 308 11.76 2.10 7.91
N GLN A 309 12.38 2.57 9.01
CA GLN A 309 13.68 2.06 9.46
C GLN A 309 13.61 0.60 9.91
N ASP A 310 12.60 0.25 10.72
CA ASP A 310 12.46 -1.11 11.24
C ASP A 310 12.15 -2.12 10.10
N VAL A 311 11.26 -1.78 9.16
CA VAL A 311 10.99 -2.62 7.98
C VAL A 311 12.23 -2.74 7.09
N ARG A 312 13.00 -1.65 6.89
CA ARG A 312 14.25 -1.68 6.13
C ARG A 312 15.27 -2.66 6.74
N LYS A 313 15.43 -2.67 8.06
CA LYS A 313 16.30 -3.62 8.75
C LYS A 313 15.83 -5.06 8.60
N LEU A 314 14.51 -5.31 8.64
CA LEU A 314 13.92 -6.63 8.37
C LEU A 314 14.24 -7.11 6.94
N VAL A 315 14.01 -6.27 5.93
CA VAL A 315 14.26 -6.58 4.51
C VAL A 315 15.76 -6.76 4.22
N ARG A 316 16.64 -6.06 4.97
CA ARG A 316 18.10 -6.22 4.89
C ARG A 316 18.64 -7.40 5.69
N GLY A 317 17.83 -7.99 6.60
CA GLY A 317 18.24 -9.09 7.45
C GLY A 317 19.09 -8.68 8.66
N GLU A 318 19.10 -7.39 9.01
CA GLU A 318 19.78 -6.85 10.18
C GLU A 318 19.03 -7.18 11.46
N GLU A 319 17.71 -7.28 11.40
CA GLU A 319 16.79 -7.64 12.45
C GLU A 319 15.80 -8.71 11.97
N ARG A 320 15.06 -9.31 12.91
CA ARG A 320 14.12 -10.37 12.65
C ARG A 320 12.76 -10.06 13.27
N LEU A 321 11.71 -10.60 12.67
CA LEU A 321 10.36 -10.48 13.20
C LEU A 321 10.14 -11.62 14.19
N CYS A 322 10.32 -11.35 15.48
CA CYS A 322 10.25 -12.38 16.49
C CYS A 322 8.85 -12.56 17.06
N MET A 323 8.49 -13.82 17.34
CA MET A 323 7.13 -14.20 17.69
C MET A 323 6.71 -13.76 19.09
N ALA A 324 7.68 -13.63 20.00
CA ALA A 324 7.40 -13.12 21.34
C ALA A 324 6.84 -11.68 21.29
N GLU A 325 7.40 -10.84 20.41
CA GLU A 325 6.95 -9.46 20.24
C GLU A 325 5.61 -9.38 19.50
N ILE A 326 5.36 -10.29 18.54
CA ILE A 326 4.07 -10.35 17.84
C ILE A 326 2.97 -10.84 18.80
N ALA A 327 3.25 -11.85 19.60
CA ALA A 327 2.30 -12.36 20.60
C ALA A 327 1.89 -11.26 21.59
N ALA A 328 2.86 -10.56 22.16
CA ALA A 328 2.62 -9.45 23.07
C ALA A 328 1.80 -8.29 22.42
N MET A 329 1.86 -8.13 21.11
CA MET A 329 1.06 -7.14 20.38
C MET A 329 -0.42 -7.58 20.22
N ILE A 330 -0.66 -8.90 20.12
CA ILE A 330 -2.01 -9.43 19.89
C ILE A 330 -2.79 -9.55 21.21
N ASP A 331 -2.15 -10.06 22.25
CA ASP A 331 -2.76 -10.25 23.57
C ASP A 331 -1.66 -10.46 24.61
N GLU A 332 -1.72 -9.71 25.73
CA GLU A 332 -0.74 -9.82 26.83
C GLU A 332 -0.79 -11.20 27.53
N ASP A 333 -1.90 -11.91 27.43
CA ASP A 333 -2.11 -13.24 28.05
C ASP A 333 -1.67 -14.40 27.13
N VAL A 334 -1.20 -14.13 25.89
CA VAL A 334 -0.69 -15.19 25.01
C VAL A 334 0.63 -15.72 25.55
N PRO A 335 0.78 -17.05 25.67
CA PRO A 335 2.05 -17.67 26.10
C PRO A 335 3.22 -17.20 25.25
N PRO A 336 4.42 -17.02 25.82
CA PRO A 336 5.60 -16.56 25.09
C PRO A 336 5.89 -17.52 23.93
N MET A 337 5.81 -16.99 22.70
CA MET A 337 6.12 -17.73 21.48
C MET A 337 7.61 -17.58 21.16
N HIS A 338 8.25 -18.67 20.73
CA HIS A 338 9.68 -18.68 20.42
C HIS A 338 9.93 -18.64 18.91
N GLY A 339 11.15 -18.25 18.54
CA GLY A 339 11.58 -18.18 17.15
C GLY A 339 11.34 -16.82 16.50
N CYS A 340 12.17 -16.50 15.51
CA CYS A 340 12.08 -15.26 14.75
C CYS A 340 12.08 -15.57 13.25
N ILE A 341 11.29 -14.83 12.49
CA ILE A 341 11.15 -14.98 11.04
C ILE A 341 12.29 -14.23 10.33
N ASP A 342 13.02 -14.94 9.46
CA ASP A 342 14.06 -14.40 8.58
C ASP A 342 13.42 -13.85 7.29
N VAL A 343 12.87 -12.63 7.35
CA VAL A 343 12.21 -11.97 6.20
C VAL A 343 13.19 -11.82 5.02
N ALA A 344 14.42 -11.37 5.26
CA ALA A 344 15.44 -11.28 4.22
C ALA A 344 15.77 -12.65 3.62
N GLY A 345 15.86 -13.69 4.45
CA GLY A 345 16.08 -15.06 3.97
C GLY A 345 14.95 -15.57 3.08
N MET A 346 13.70 -15.20 3.36
CA MET A 346 12.55 -15.54 2.50
C MET A 346 12.64 -14.88 1.13
N LEU A 347 13.12 -13.64 1.06
CA LEU A 347 13.26 -12.88 -0.18
C LEU A 347 14.50 -13.29 -0.98
N ASP A 348 15.65 -13.54 -0.32
CA ASP A 348 16.93 -13.84 -0.96
C ASP A 348 17.10 -15.31 -1.37
N ARG A 349 16.49 -16.20 -0.62
CA ARG A 349 16.62 -17.68 -0.79
C ARG A 349 15.26 -18.34 -0.68
N PRO A 350 14.31 -17.95 -1.54
CA PRO A 350 12.96 -18.47 -1.48
C PRO A 350 12.94 -19.98 -1.71
N ARG A 351 11.98 -20.66 -1.10
CA ARG A 351 11.73 -22.09 -1.22
C ARG A 351 10.24 -22.37 -1.29
N ASP A 352 9.89 -23.60 -1.63
CA ASP A 352 8.52 -24.09 -1.49
C ASP A 352 8.02 -23.83 -0.06
N ILE A 353 6.76 -23.38 0.04
CA ILE A 353 6.06 -23.22 1.32
C ILE A 353 5.27 -24.51 1.56
N VAL A 354 5.53 -25.18 2.66
CA VAL A 354 4.82 -26.42 3.04
C VAL A 354 3.91 -26.12 4.23
N VAL A 355 2.61 -26.08 3.99
CA VAL A 355 1.61 -25.89 5.04
C VAL A 355 1.17 -27.25 5.57
N ASP A 356 1.50 -27.55 6.83
CA ASP A 356 1.05 -28.74 7.54
C ASP A 356 -0.27 -28.45 8.27
N LEU A 357 -1.38 -28.91 7.70
CA LEU A 357 -2.72 -28.65 8.24
C LEU A 357 -2.98 -29.36 9.57
N GLU A 358 -2.32 -30.50 9.83
CA GLU A 358 -2.42 -31.15 11.13
C GLU A 358 -1.69 -30.36 12.23
N ALA A 359 -0.57 -29.70 11.86
CA ALA A 359 0.12 -28.82 12.80
C ALA A 359 -0.72 -27.57 13.13
N MET A 360 -1.42 -27.01 12.15
CA MET A 360 -2.36 -25.90 12.37
C MET A 360 -3.52 -26.31 13.30
N GLU A 361 -4.10 -27.51 13.11
CA GLU A 361 -5.14 -28.01 14.01
C GLU A 361 -4.62 -28.33 15.42
N ARG A 362 -3.36 -28.74 15.55
CA ARG A 362 -2.71 -28.90 16.86
C ARG A 362 -2.49 -27.58 17.56
N PHE A 363 -2.08 -26.53 16.84
CA PHE A 363 -1.96 -25.18 17.38
C PHE A 363 -3.28 -24.68 17.98
N GLU A 364 -4.40 -24.82 17.26
CA GLU A 364 -5.71 -24.45 17.79
C GLU A 364 -6.09 -25.18 19.08
N ARG A 365 -5.50 -26.37 19.34
CA ARG A 365 -5.77 -27.20 20.53
C ARG A 365 -4.74 -27.04 21.64
N GLN A 366 -3.50 -26.65 21.35
CA GLN A 366 -2.35 -26.74 22.27
C GLN A 366 -1.57 -25.41 22.39
N ASP A 367 -1.99 -24.35 21.74
CA ASP A 367 -1.30 -23.04 21.67
C ASP A 367 0.19 -23.13 21.25
N ASP A 368 0.54 -24.11 20.41
CA ASP A 368 1.90 -24.30 19.86
C ASP A 368 2.16 -23.41 18.63
N ALA A 369 2.38 -22.13 18.86
CA ALA A 369 2.61 -21.14 17.80
C ALA A 369 3.94 -21.34 17.06
N GLU A 370 4.99 -21.82 17.70
CA GLU A 370 6.28 -22.11 17.06
C GLU A 370 6.15 -23.25 16.08
N GLY A 371 5.48 -24.35 16.50
CA GLY A 371 5.18 -25.48 15.63
C GLY A 371 4.34 -25.09 14.43
N MET A 372 3.34 -24.21 14.62
CA MET A 372 2.50 -23.68 13.53
C MET A 372 3.32 -22.86 12.53
N LEU A 373 4.13 -21.94 12.99
CA LEU A 373 4.95 -21.10 12.09
C LEU A 373 6.01 -21.88 11.36
N SER A 374 6.70 -22.77 12.06
CA SER A 374 7.67 -23.66 11.45
C SER A 374 7.02 -24.59 10.42
N SER A 375 5.73 -24.93 10.61
CA SER A 375 4.95 -25.73 9.66
C SER A 375 4.48 -24.91 8.44
N ILE A 376 4.29 -23.60 8.57
CA ILE A 376 3.84 -22.72 7.47
C ILE A 376 5.04 -22.19 6.69
N LEU A 377 6.04 -21.63 7.37
CA LEU A 377 7.18 -20.95 6.74
C LEU A 377 8.36 -21.88 6.48
N GLY A 378 8.37 -23.03 7.10
CA GLY A 378 9.50 -23.96 7.13
C GLY A 378 10.53 -23.58 8.20
N SER A 379 11.07 -24.58 8.89
CA SER A 379 12.05 -24.41 9.98
C SER A 379 13.33 -23.68 9.58
N HIS A 380 13.62 -23.59 8.29
CA HIS A 380 14.80 -22.89 7.76
C HIS A 380 14.67 -21.36 7.76
N TYR A 381 13.43 -20.80 7.84
CA TYR A 381 13.18 -19.37 8.00
C TYR A 381 12.88 -18.96 9.44
N VAL A 382 12.65 -19.95 10.32
CA VAL A 382 12.42 -19.70 11.74
C VAL A 382 13.73 -19.93 12.49
N ARG A 383 14.38 -18.83 12.93
CA ARG A 383 15.71 -18.85 13.54
C ARG A 383 15.78 -17.85 14.68
N GLY A 384 16.74 -18.03 15.59
CA GLY A 384 17.09 -16.99 16.54
C GLY A 384 17.70 -15.78 15.86
N GLY A 385 17.59 -14.59 16.46
CA GLY A 385 18.16 -13.37 15.93
C GLY A 385 17.85 -12.16 16.80
N LYS A 386 18.35 -10.99 16.38
CA LYS A 386 18.02 -9.72 17.02
C LYS A 386 16.58 -9.36 16.68
N PRO A 387 15.69 -9.16 17.66
CA PRO A 387 14.32 -8.78 17.42
C PRO A 387 14.22 -7.38 16.82
N SER A 388 13.23 -7.17 15.95
CA SER A 388 12.87 -5.86 15.40
C SER A 388 12.03 -5.07 16.41
N GLY A 389 12.20 -3.74 16.40
CA GLY A 389 11.34 -2.82 17.15
C GLY A 389 9.95 -2.60 16.54
N LEU A 390 9.68 -3.16 15.35
CA LEU A 390 8.44 -2.93 14.61
C LEU A 390 7.17 -3.31 15.39
N PRO A 391 7.06 -4.51 16.02
CA PRO A 391 5.84 -4.88 16.73
C PRO A 391 5.51 -3.93 17.87
N GLN A 392 6.49 -3.56 18.70
CA GLN A 392 6.27 -2.63 19.82
C GLN A 392 5.92 -1.21 19.35
N ARG A 393 6.42 -0.79 18.18
CA ARG A 393 6.06 0.49 17.57
C ARG A 393 4.62 0.48 17.09
N LEU A 394 4.21 -0.58 16.39
CA LEU A 394 2.82 -0.75 15.93
C LEU A 394 1.84 -0.86 17.10
N GLN A 395 2.22 -1.52 18.19
CA GLN A 395 1.41 -1.61 19.40
C GLN A 395 1.22 -0.24 20.07
N ARG A 396 2.28 0.57 20.19
CA ARG A 396 2.15 1.93 20.71
C ARG A 396 1.24 2.78 19.83
N MET A 397 1.41 2.73 18.51
CA MET A 397 0.55 3.43 17.56
C MET A 397 -0.93 3.01 17.72
N HIS A 398 -1.19 1.71 17.86
CA HIS A 398 -2.53 1.18 18.08
C HIS A 398 -3.14 1.73 19.39
N HIS A 399 -2.41 1.70 20.50
CA HIS A 399 -2.87 2.25 21.77
C HIS A 399 -3.09 3.78 21.73
N GLU A 400 -2.26 4.52 21.00
CA GLU A 400 -2.44 5.96 20.81
C GLU A 400 -3.69 6.26 19.99
N MET A 401 -3.96 5.45 18.97
CA MET A 401 -5.19 5.55 18.17
C MET A 401 -6.44 5.18 18.97
N GLU A 402 -6.37 4.22 19.90
CA GLU A 402 -7.51 3.82 20.74
C GLU A 402 -7.84 4.82 21.85
N ARG A 403 -6.86 5.60 22.33
CA ARG A 403 -7.08 6.58 23.42
C ARG A 403 -7.93 7.77 23.05
N GLY A 404 -8.22 8.00 21.78
CA GLY A 404 -9.14 9.05 21.35
C GLY A 404 -10.59 8.57 21.38
N GLU A 405 -11.55 9.48 21.62
CA GLU A 405 -12.98 9.19 21.54
C GLU A 405 -13.44 8.76 20.13
N GLU A 406 -12.56 8.83 19.16
CA GLU A 406 -12.79 8.48 17.77
C GLU A 406 -12.70 6.98 17.53
N SER A 407 -13.60 6.43 16.71
CA SER A 407 -13.58 5.00 16.40
C SER A 407 -12.31 4.63 15.61
N LEU A 408 -11.67 3.54 16.00
CA LEU A 408 -10.50 2.95 15.30
C LEU A 408 -10.80 2.75 13.80
N GLU A 409 -12.03 2.36 13.43
CA GLU A 409 -12.48 2.19 12.05
C GLU A 409 -12.31 3.47 11.22
N ARG A 410 -12.70 4.62 11.80
CA ARG A 410 -12.56 5.93 11.14
C ARG A 410 -11.10 6.29 10.90
N LYS A 411 -10.25 6.11 11.91
CA LYS A 411 -8.81 6.41 11.79
C LYS A 411 -8.14 5.51 10.76
N LEU A 412 -8.45 4.21 10.76
CA LEU A 412 -7.93 3.26 9.76
C LEU A 412 -8.38 3.60 8.34
N ARG A 413 -9.63 4.04 8.15
CA ARG A 413 -10.14 4.46 6.84
C ARG A 413 -9.29 5.58 6.24
N TYR A 414 -9.03 6.64 7.01
CA TYR A 414 -8.26 7.78 6.51
C TYR A 414 -6.75 7.52 6.47
N LEU A 415 -6.22 6.67 7.35
CA LEU A 415 -4.86 6.16 7.20
C LEU A 415 -4.69 5.37 5.90
N PHE A 416 -5.70 4.61 5.49
CA PHE A 416 -5.70 3.91 4.20
C PHE A 416 -5.73 4.87 3.00
N TRP A 417 -6.26 6.08 3.18
CA TRP A 417 -6.22 7.14 2.18
C TRP A 417 -4.81 7.70 1.97
N LEU A 418 -4.06 7.79 3.05
CA LEU A 418 -2.69 8.30 3.05
C LEU A 418 -1.68 7.26 2.53
N ASN A 419 -2.12 5.99 2.36
CA ASN A 419 -1.23 4.88 1.98
C ASN A 419 -1.73 4.12 0.76
#